data_7513d97e36181605558230833ab5576b
#
_entry.id   7513d97e36181605558230833ab5576b
#
_cell.length_a   1.000
_cell.length_b   1.000
_cell.length_c   1.000
_cell.angle_alpha   90.00
_cell.angle_beta   90.00
_cell.angle_gamma   90.00
#
_symmetry.space_group_name_H-M   'P 1'
#
loop_
_entity.id
_entity.type
_entity.pdbx_description
1 polymer ?
#
loop_
_entity_poly.entity_id
_entity_poly.type
_entity_poly.pdbx_seq_one_letter_code
_entity_poly.pdbx_strand_id
1 'polypeptide(L)'
;MLTQPAKTYDFIIVLKYPVRLFKAIDMISQLMLAIAAIAFILRGILLFQNSHSGGIYTINFLIPILIFTWWIWCYRQQSMGYLAYYRFALMLAAWGWYLYPKGVFFAILYLIAAVLEKPAKVLPEVAFDSKEIVFNSIPSKKISWMEVNNVVLKDNILTIDLKNNQLIQKNVEAVVTPKEEADFNAFCAAQIQASNQA
;
A
#
# COMPACT_ATOMS: atom_id res chain seq x y z
N MET A 1 4.51 -27.11 12.53
CA MET A 1 3.62 -26.12 11.92
C MET A 1 3.26 -26.62 10.53
N LEU A 2 2.03 -27.11 10.33
CA LEU A 2 1.55 -27.48 9.00
C LEU A 2 1.26 -26.16 8.25
N THR A 3 2.10 -25.84 7.28
CA THR A 3 1.84 -24.75 6.33
C THR A 3 0.59 -25.13 5.55
N GLN A 4 -0.52 -24.39 5.74
CA GLN A 4 -1.67 -24.51 4.86
C GLN A 4 -1.19 -24.27 3.42
N PRO A 5 -1.58 -25.12 2.45
CA PRO A 5 -1.24 -24.87 1.06
C PRO A 5 -1.74 -23.49 0.66
N ALA A 6 -0.90 -22.70 -0.01
CA ALA A 6 -1.30 -21.40 -0.53
C ALA A 6 -2.55 -21.59 -1.38
N LYS A 7 -3.63 -20.82 -1.06
CA LYS A 7 -4.88 -20.90 -1.80
C LYS A 7 -4.61 -20.53 -3.26
N THR A 8 -4.85 -21.46 -4.19
CA THR A 8 -4.72 -21.24 -5.62
C THR A 8 -6.01 -20.61 -6.11
N TYR A 9 -5.91 -19.50 -6.84
CA TYR A 9 -7.05 -18.84 -7.49
C TYR A 9 -7.00 -19.14 -8.98
N ASP A 10 -8.16 -19.27 -9.61
CA ASP A 10 -8.27 -19.54 -11.06
C ASP A 10 -7.93 -18.28 -11.88
N PHE A 11 -8.39 -17.10 -11.40
CA PHE A 11 -8.08 -15.81 -11.98
C PHE A 11 -7.72 -14.80 -10.91
N ILE A 12 -6.73 -13.93 -11.20
CA ILE A 12 -6.37 -12.77 -10.40
C ILE A 12 -6.38 -11.55 -11.31
N ILE A 13 -7.23 -10.58 -11.02
CA ILE A 13 -7.34 -9.34 -11.77
C ILE A 13 -6.78 -8.19 -10.93
N VAL A 14 -5.71 -7.57 -11.41
CA VAL A 14 -5.13 -6.38 -10.81
C VAL A 14 -5.94 -5.16 -11.23
N LEU A 15 -6.49 -4.47 -10.26
CA LEU A 15 -7.30 -3.28 -10.49
C LEU A 15 -6.41 -2.03 -10.57
N LYS A 16 -6.88 -1.04 -11.31
CA LYS A 16 -6.20 0.24 -11.38
C LYS A 16 -6.16 0.89 -10.00
N TYR A 17 -4.95 1.21 -9.55
CA TYR A 17 -4.75 1.78 -8.22
C TYR A 17 -5.14 3.27 -8.15
N PRO A 18 -5.59 3.76 -6.99
CA PRO A 18 -5.97 5.16 -6.80
C PRO A 18 -4.74 6.06 -6.71
N VAL A 19 -4.23 6.51 -7.86
CA VAL A 19 -3.01 7.36 -7.96
C VAL A 19 -3.06 8.56 -7.02
N ARG A 20 -4.23 9.19 -6.86
CA ARG A 20 -4.38 10.35 -5.96
C ARG A 20 -4.13 10.00 -4.50
N LEU A 21 -4.61 8.84 -4.05
CA LEU A 21 -4.41 8.37 -2.67
C LEU A 21 -2.94 8.07 -2.42
N PHE A 22 -2.27 7.38 -3.34
CA PHE A 22 -0.86 7.05 -3.20
C PHE A 22 0.02 8.31 -3.17
N LYS A 23 -0.26 9.29 -4.06
CA LYS A 23 0.41 10.59 -4.03
C LYS A 23 0.18 11.34 -2.72
N ALA A 24 -1.03 11.29 -2.14
CA ALA A 24 -1.32 11.92 -0.85
C ALA A 24 -0.52 11.26 0.29
N ILE A 25 -0.43 9.94 0.31
CA ILE A 25 0.37 9.20 1.29
C ILE A 25 1.85 9.56 1.16
N ASP A 26 2.37 9.62 -0.07
CA ASP A 26 3.76 10.04 -0.33
C ASP A 26 4.02 11.46 0.17
N MET A 27 3.12 12.39 -0.13
CA MET A 27 3.24 13.79 0.30
C MET A 27 3.24 13.92 1.83
N ILE A 28 2.37 13.19 2.52
CA ILE A 28 2.33 13.17 4.01
C ILE A 28 3.65 12.61 4.55
N SER A 29 4.14 11.49 4.02
CA SER A 29 5.41 10.89 4.43
C SER A 29 6.58 11.86 4.22
N GLN A 30 6.64 12.51 3.06
CA GLN A 30 7.67 13.51 2.74
C GLN A 30 7.62 14.71 3.68
N LEU A 31 6.42 15.23 3.99
CA LEU A 31 6.24 16.34 4.93
C LEU A 31 6.73 15.96 6.34
N MET A 32 6.35 14.78 6.82
CA MET A 32 6.82 14.26 8.11
C MET A 32 8.35 14.18 8.12
N LEU A 33 8.98 13.62 7.10
CA LEU A 33 10.44 13.49 6.98
C LEU A 33 11.14 14.86 6.94
N ALA A 34 10.56 15.84 6.24
CA ALA A 34 11.09 17.22 6.20
C ALA A 34 11.07 17.85 7.60
N ILE A 35 9.94 17.72 8.34
CA ILE A 35 9.82 18.24 9.71
C ILE A 35 10.86 17.57 10.62
N ALA A 36 11.02 16.25 10.55
CA ALA A 36 12.01 15.53 11.34
C ALA A 36 13.45 15.99 11.02
N ALA A 37 13.79 16.09 9.73
CA ALA A 37 15.12 16.52 9.30
C ALA A 37 15.45 17.92 9.82
N ILE A 38 14.53 18.89 9.68
CA ILE A 38 14.71 20.26 10.19
C ILE A 38 14.89 20.22 11.72
N ALA A 39 14.05 19.50 12.46
CA ALA A 39 14.15 19.42 13.93
C ALA A 39 15.50 18.84 14.39
N PHE A 40 15.99 17.81 13.73
CA PHE A 40 17.27 17.17 14.07
C PHE A 40 18.46 18.07 13.74
N ILE A 41 18.44 18.75 12.58
CA ILE A 41 19.49 19.71 12.20
C ILE A 41 19.54 20.87 13.21
N LEU A 42 18.41 21.47 13.55
CA LEU A 42 18.35 22.56 14.53
C LEU A 42 18.89 22.10 15.89
N ARG A 43 18.48 20.91 16.35
CA ARG A 43 19.03 20.35 17.59
C ARG A 43 20.52 20.09 17.49
N GLY A 44 21.00 19.56 16.37
CA GLY A 44 22.41 19.31 16.14
C GLY A 44 23.23 20.62 16.26
N ILE A 45 22.75 21.71 15.68
CA ILE A 45 23.37 23.05 15.77
C ILE A 45 23.42 23.53 17.23
N LEU A 46 22.29 23.43 17.96
CA LEU A 46 22.22 23.84 19.37
C LEU A 46 23.18 23.05 20.26
N LEU A 47 23.26 21.73 20.05
CA LEU A 47 24.19 20.88 20.81
C LEU A 47 25.64 21.16 20.46
N PHE A 48 25.95 21.45 19.19
CA PHE A 48 27.29 21.83 18.75
C PHE A 48 27.76 23.13 19.40
N GLN A 49 26.86 24.12 19.53
CA GLN A 49 27.17 25.39 20.17
C GLN A 49 27.37 25.29 21.68
N ASN A 50 26.61 24.39 22.34
CA ASN A 50 26.55 24.32 23.82
C ASN A 50 27.41 23.22 24.45
N SER A 51 27.91 22.26 23.67
CA SER A 51 28.65 21.11 24.19
C SER A 51 29.88 20.78 23.35
N HIS A 52 31.02 20.66 24.01
CA HIS A 52 32.23 20.13 23.37
C HIS A 52 32.27 18.60 23.34
N SER A 53 31.20 17.90 23.71
CA SER A 53 31.12 16.45 23.73
C SER A 53 30.70 15.89 22.36
N GLY A 54 31.69 15.43 21.61
CA GLY A 54 31.64 15.08 20.18
C GLY A 54 30.71 13.95 19.73
N GLY A 55 30.01 13.24 20.58
CA GLY A 55 29.25 12.05 20.19
C GLY A 55 27.76 12.28 19.88
N ILE A 56 27.11 13.15 20.64
CA ILE A 56 25.64 13.28 20.59
C ILE A 56 25.16 14.17 19.43
N TYR A 57 25.89 15.23 19.08
CA TYR A 57 25.50 16.09 17.97
C TYR A 57 25.68 15.43 16.61
N THR A 58 26.66 14.51 16.46
CA THR A 58 26.90 13.81 15.20
C THR A 58 25.70 12.97 14.75
N ILE A 59 25.01 12.32 15.68
CA ILE A 59 23.79 11.55 15.39
C ILE A 59 22.69 12.45 14.81
N ASN A 60 22.56 13.68 15.34
CA ASN A 60 21.54 14.63 14.88
C ASN A 60 21.81 15.16 13.45
N PHE A 61 23.02 15.09 12.93
CA PHE A 61 23.34 15.37 11.55
C PHE A 61 23.31 14.12 10.66
N LEU A 62 23.69 12.95 11.22
CA LEU A 62 23.69 11.70 10.48
C LEU A 62 22.28 11.27 10.05
N ILE A 63 21.30 11.37 10.96
CA ILE A 63 19.91 10.97 10.68
C ILE A 63 19.31 11.76 9.50
N PRO A 64 19.34 13.09 9.44
CA PRO A 64 18.89 13.85 8.27
C PRO A 64 19.60 13.46 6.96
N ILE A 65 20.91 13.21 7.00
CA ILE A 65 21.65 12.77 5.81
C ILE A 65 21.09 11.45 5.30
N LEU A 66 20.85 10.48 6.16
CA LEU A 66 20.25 9.19 5.79
C LEU A 66 18.82 9.34 5.29
N ILE A 67 18.01 10.23 5.89
CA ILE A 67 16.65 10.56 5.43
C ILE A 67 16.70 11.13 4.01
N PHE A 68 17.58 12.11 3.74
CA PHE A 68 17.72 12.69 2.41
C PHE A 68 18.23 11.70 1.37
N THR A 69 19.18 10.83 1.73
CA THR A 69 19.66 9.75 0.85
C THR A 69 18.51 8.83 0.45
N TRP A 70 17.70 8.40 1.43
CA TRP A 70 16.53 7.57 1.18
C TRP A 70 15.47 8.30 0.34
N TRP A 71 15.26 9.59 0.58
CA TRP A 71 14.34 10.41 -0.20
C TRP A 71 14.73 10.49 -1.68
N ILE A 72 16.02 10.73 -1.95
CA ILE A 72 16.55 10.72 -3.32
C ILE A 72 16.36 9.36 -3.98
N TRP A 73 16.58 8.26 -3.23
CA TRP A 73 16.33 6.91 -3.71
C TRP A 73 14.85 6.72 -4.09
N CYS A 74 13.92 7.09 -3.20
CA CYS A 74 12.49 7.01 -3.45
C CYS A 74 12.06 7.85 -4.66
N TYR A 75 12.61 9.06 -4.81
CA TYR A 75 12.34 9.91 -5.96
C TYR A 75 12.77 9.25 -7.29
N ARG A 76 13.94 8.61 -7.31
CA ARG A 76 14.40 7.83 -8.48
C ARG A 76 13.49 6.64 -8.78
N GLN A 77 13.05 5.92 -7.76
CA GLN A 77 12.11 4.80 -7.92
C GLN A 77 10.80 5.28 -8.57
N GLN A 78 10.25 6.39 -8.10
CA GLN A 78 9.03 6.97 -8.68
C GLN A 78 9.22 7.43 -10.13
N SER A 79 10.37 8.00 -10.47
CA SER A 79 10.67 8.40 -11.85
C SER A 79 10.78 7.22 -12.81
N MET A 80 11.08 6.03 -12.31
CA MET A 80 11.10 4.77 -13.06
C MET A 80 9.74 4.05 -13.08
N GLY A 81 8.68 4.66 -12.50
CA GLY A 81 7.33 4.08 -12.44
C GLY A 81 7.12 3.05 -11.32
N TYR A 82 8.09 2.88 -10.42
CA TYR A 82 7.95 1.97 -9.28
C TYR A 82 7.28 2.65 -8.09
N LEU A 83 6.62 1.86 -7.24
CA LEU A 83 6.09 2.34 -5.96
C LEU A 83 7.23 2.62 -4.99
N ALA A 84 7.32 3.87 -4.53
CA ALA A 84 8.28 4.25 -3.51
C ALA A 84 7.71 4.05 -2.11
N TYR A 85 8.55 3.54 -1.19
CA TYR A 85 8.19 3.33 0.20
C TYR A 85 9.10 4.15 1.12
N TYR A 86 8.53 5.12 1.81
CA TYR A 86 9.23 5.99 2.77
C TYR A 86 9.38 5.38 4.16
N ARG A 87 8.79 4.21 4.42
CA ARG A 87 8.71 3.56 5.72
C ARG A 87 10.05 3.41 6.44
N PHE A 88 11.13 3.14 5.71
CA PHE A 88 12.47 3.00 6.32
C PHE A 88 13.00 4.34 6.82
N ALA A 89 12.80 5.42 6.07
CA ALA A 89 13.14 6.76 6.52
C ALA A 89 12.27 7.21 7.70
N LEU A 90 10.98 6.85 7.70
CA LEU A 90 10.07 7.10 8.82
C LEU A 90 10.47 6.33 10.09
N MET A 91 10.92 5.07 9.96
CA MET A 91 11.46 4.30 11.08
C MET A 91 12.74 4.94 11.64
N LEU A 92 13.63 5.38 10.75
CA LEU A 92 14.85 6.09 11.13
C LEU A 92 14.53 7.41 11.84
N ALA A 93 13.56 8.17 11.35
CA ALA A 93 13.08 9.38 11.99
C ALA A 93 12.42 9.08 13.36
N ALA A 94 11.65 8.00 13.46
CA ALA A 94 11.08 7.55 14.74
C ALA A 94 12.18 7.27 15.77
N TRP A 95 13.27 6.58 15.37
CA TRP A 95 14.42 6.37 16.22
C TRP A 95 15.08 7.69 16.63
N GLY A 96 15.25 8.63 15.71
CA GLY A 96 15.76 9.98 16.02
C GLY A 96 14.89 10.73 17.04
N TRP A 97 13.57 10.68 16.88
CA TRP A 97 12.64 11.26 17.86
C TRP A 97 12.71 10.59 19.22
N TYR A 98 12.91 9.26 19.28
CA TYR A 98 13.09 8.55 20.55
C TYR A 98 14.32 9.07 21.33
N LEU A 99 15.40 9.40 20.64
CA LEU A 99 16.60 10.01 21.23
C LEU A 99 16.43 11.51 21.56
N TYR A 100 15.33 12.12 21.12
CA TYR A 100 15.02 13.52 21.39
C TYR A 100 14.38 13.68 22.78
N PRO A 101 14.76 14.69 23.60
CA PRO A 101 14.11 14.94 24.88
C PRO A 101 12.61 15.14 24.69
N LYS A 102 11.79 14.39 25.42
CA LYS A 102 10.32 14.40 25.30
C LYS A 102 9.78 14.03 23.89
N GLY A 103 10.61 13.42 23.04
CA GLY A 103 10.24 13.06 21.67
C GLY A 103 9.49 11.73 21.50
N VAL A 104 9.22 11.00 22.58
CA VAL A 104 8.57 9.67 22.56
C VAL A 104 7.22 9.70 21.84
N PHE A 105 6.42 10.75 22.04
CA PHE A 105 5.13 10.90 21.34
C PHE A 105 5.33 10.95 19.81
N PHE A 106 6.29 11.75 19.35
CA PHE A 106 6.62 11.84 17.92
C PHE A 106 7.21 10.53 17.40
N ALA A 107 8.05 9.85 18.20
CA ALA A 107 8.59 8.54 17.82
C ALA A 107 7.47 7.51 17.55
N ILE A 108 6.46 7.44 18.41
CA ILE A 108 5.30 6.57 18.24
C ILE A 108 4.52 6.96 16.98
N LEU A 109 4.26 8.26 16.76
CA LEU A 109 3.53 8.75 15.59
C LEU A 109 4.24 8.35 14.28
N TYR A 110 5.56 8.54 14.19
CA TYR A 110 6.35 8.16 13.02
C TYR A 110 6.42 6.65 12.83
N LEU A 111 6.47 5.88 13.92
CA LEU A 111 6.44 4.42 13.85
C LEU A 111 5.09 3.92 13.30
N ILE A 112 3.98 4.48 13.77
CA ILE A 112 2.65 4.17 13.26
C ILE A 112 2.56 4.50 11.75
N ALA A 113 3.03 5.67 11.33
CA ALA A 113 3.06 6.05 9.92
C ALA A 113 3.89 5.08 9.08
N ALA A 114 5.07 4.65 9.57
CA ALA A 114 5.93 3.69 8.89
C ALA A 114 5.26 2.31 8.73
N VAL A 115 4.53 1.85 9.74
CA VAL A 115 3.81 0.56 9.71
C VAL A 115 2.61 0.63 8.77
N LEU A 116 1.86 1.74 8.79
CA LEU A 116 0.65 1.90 7.97
C LEU A 116 0.95 2.20 6.50
N GLU A 117 2.12 2.71 6.15
CA GLU A 117 2.44 3.10 4.76
C GLU A 117 2.33 1.92 3.79
N LYS A 118 2.90 0.75 4.12
CA LYS A 118 2.88 -0.42 3.24
C LYS A 118 1.46 -0.94 2.99
N PRO A 119 0.64 -1.22 4.03
CA PRO A 119 -0.74 -1.66 3.81
C PRO A 119 -1.61 -0.62 3.10
N ALA A 120 -1.33 0.68 3.29
CA ALA A 120 -2.06 1.75 2.60
C ALA A 120 -1.75 1.85 1.10
N LYS A 121 -0.62 1.27 0.65
CA LYS A 121 -0.18 1.22 -0.76
C LYS A 121 -0.31 -0.17 -1.39
N VAL A 122 -1.13 -1.06 -0.83
CA VAL A 122 -1.39 -2.36 -1.46
C VAL A 122 -2.16 -2.14 -2.76
N LEU A 123 -1.68 -2.76 -3.84
CA LEU A 123 -2.39 -2.78 -5.12
C LEU A 123 -3.73 -3.50 -4.93
N PRO A 124 -4.85 -2.89 -5.35
CA PRO A 124 -6.12 -3.56 -5.25
C PRO A 124 -6.20 -4.69 -6.26
N GLU A 125 -6.45 -5.90 -5.78
CA GLU A 125 -6.60 -7.10 -6.60
C GLU A 125 -7.92 -7.77 -6.27
N VAL A 126 -8.49 -8.44 -7.26
CA VAL A 126 -9.65 -9.32 -7.09
C VAL A 126 -9.27 -10.70 -7.58
N ALA A 127 -9.37 -11.67 -6.70
CA ALA A 127 -9.12 -13.07 -6.98
C ALA A 127 -10.43 -13.84 -7.08
N PHE A 128 -10.51 -14.69 -8.06
CA PHE A 128 -11.68 -15.52 -8.35
C PHE A 128 -11.30 -16.99 -8.23
N ASP A 129 -12.08 -17.75 -7.51
CA ASP A 129 -11.98 -19.21 -7.46
C ASP A 129 -13.38 -19.85 -7.57
N SER A 130 -13.43 -21.18 -7.54
CA SER A 130 -14.68 -21.94 -7.62
C SER A 130 -15.64 -21.69 -6.45
N LYS A 131 -15.20 -21.08 -5.34
CA LYS A 131 -16.01 -20.92 -4.11
C LYS A 131 -16.44 -19.49 -3.87
N GLU A 132 -15.55 -18.52 -4.10
CA GLU A 132 -15.76 -17.14 -3.69
C GLU A 132 -14.94 -16.15 -4.55
N ILE A 133 -15.36 -14.90 -4.54
CA ILE A 133 -14.62 -13.74 -5.08
C ILE A 133 -13.99 -13.03 -3.89
N VAL A 134 -12.67 -12.84 -3.92
CA VAL A 134 -11.90 -12.23 -2.83
C VAL A 134 -11.27 -10.93 -3.29
N PHE A 135 -11.63 -9.83 -2.62
CA PHE A 135 -10.95 -8.55 -2.79
C PHE A 135 -9.77 -8.45 -1.82
N ASN A 136 -8.59 -8.18 -2.35
CA ASN A 136 -7.39 -7.86 -1.55
C ASN A 136 -7.49 -6.43 -1.03
N SER A 137 -8.42 -6.19 -0.12
CA SER A 137 -8.64 -4.92 0.56
C SER A 137 -8.38 -5.09 2.06
N ILE A 138 -8.19 -3.98 2.79
CA ILE A 138 -8.07 -4.03 4.25
C ILE A 138 -9.28 -3.32 4.86
N PRO A 139 -10.20 -4.06 5.52
CA PRO A 139 -10.27 -5.53 5.65
C PRO A 139 -10.58 -6.23 4.32
N SER A 140 -10.17 -7.50 4.16
CA SER A 140 -10.47 -8.28 2.96
C SER A 140 -11.98 -8.52 2.84
N LYS A 141 -12.53 -8.27 1.65
CA LYS A 141 -13.94 -8.52 1.36
C LYS A 141 -14.07 -9.82 0.55
N LYS A 142 -14.93 -10.72 1.00
CA LYS A 142 -15.27 -11.97 0.32
C LYS A 142 -16.73 -11.92 -0.11
N ILE A 143 -16.99 -12.38 -1.31
CA ILE A 143 -18.33 -12.46 -1.90
C ILE A 143 -18.53 -13.89 -2.40
N SER A 144 -19.58 -14.53 -1.94
CA SER A 144 -19.97 -15.86 -2.42
C SER A 144 -20.61 -15.75 -3.81
N TRP A 145 -20.41 -16.76 -4.67
CA TRP A 145 -21.10 -16.81 -5.98
C TRP A 145 -22.63 -16.81 -5.83
N MET A 146 -23.17 -17.29 -4.72
CA MET A 146 -24.60 -17.22 -4.43
C MET A 146 -25.16 -15.80 -4.29
N GLU A 147 -24.29 -14.81 -3.97
CA GLU A 147 -24.66 -13.39 -3.83
C GLU A 147 -24.54 -12.63 -5.15
N VAL A 148 -23.98 -13.26 -6.18
CA VAL A 148 -23.65 -12.64 -7.47
C VAL A 148 -24.77 -12.90 -8.48
N ASN A 149 -25.19 -11.84 -9.17
CA ASN A 149 -26.12 -11.89 -10.28
C ASN A 149 -25.37 -12.04 -11.60
N ASN A 150 -24.32 -11.25 -11.79
CA ASN A 150 -23.51 -11.29 -13.01
C ASN A 150 -22.09 -10.77 -12.75
N VAL A 151 -21.10 -11.31 -13.49
CA VAL A 151 -19.71 -10.81 -13.53
C VAL A 151 -19.29 -10.71 -14.98
N VAL A 152 -18.86 -9.52 -15.39
CA VAL A 152 -18.41 -9.26 -16.75
C VAL A 152 -17.11 -8.45 -16.72
N LEU A 153 -16.13 -8.92 -17.47
CA LEU A 153 -14.94 -8.17 -17.83
C LEU A 153 -15.08 -7.76 -19.29
N LYS A 154 -15.09 -6.45 -19.54
CA LYS A 154 -15.19 -5.90 -20.89
C LYS A 154 -14.51 -4.54 -20.95
N ASP A 155 -13.75 -4.31 -22.02
CA ASP A 155 -13.06 -3.03 -22.28
C ASP A 155 -12.21 -2.56 -21.09
N ASN A 156 -11.50 -3.49 -20.44
CA ASN A 156 -10.71 -3.27 -19.21
C ASN A 156 -11.54 -2.78 -18.00
N ILE A 157 -12.84 -3.02 -18.00
CA ILE A 157 -13.73 -2.74 -16.86
C ILE A 157 -14.26 -4.05 -16.31
N LEU A 158 -13.93 -4.34 -15.04
CA LEU A 158 -14.55 -5.42 -14.29
C LEU A 158 -15.84 -4.91 -13.67
N THR A 159 -16.94 -5.54 -13.99
CA THR A 159 -18.28 -5.26 -13.46
C THR A 159 -18.78 -6.48 -12.71
N ILE A 160 -19.13 -6.32 -11.43
CA ILE A 160 -19.75 -7.34 -10.58
C ILE A 160 -21.09 -6.81 -10.14
N ASP A 161 -22.17 -7.48 -10.57
CA ASP A 161 -23.53 -7.18 -10.18
C ASP A 161 -23.97 -8.17 -9.09
N LEU A 162 -24.41 -7.64 -7.95
CA LEU A 162 -24.83 -8.43 -6.82
C LEU A 162 -26.36 -8.50 -6.72
N LYS A 163 -26.89 -9.61 -6.21
CA LYS A 163 -28.34 -9.83 -6.03
C LYS A 163 -29.03 -8.80 -5.10
N ASN A 164 -28.26 -8.08 -4.30
CA ASN A 164 -28.75 -6.98 -3.47
C ASN A 164 -28.82 -5.60 -4.20
N ASN A 165 -28.74 -5.59 -5.53
CA ASN A 165 -28.72 -4.42 -6.40
C ASN A 165 -27.45 -3.51 -6.21
N GLN A 166 -26.38 -4.03 -5.64
CA GLN A 166 -25.09 -3.34 -5.59
C GLN A 166 -24.28 -3.64 -6.84
N LEU A 167 -23.85 -2.62 -7.55
CA LEU A 167 -22.99 -2.71 -8.70
C LEU A 167 -21.57 -2.29 -8.33
N ILE A 168 -20.60 -3.17 -8.54
CA ILE A 168 -19.18 -2.89 -8.33
C ILE A 168 -18.52 -2.80 -9.70
N GLN A 169 -18.05 -1.60 -10.06
CA GLN A 169 -17.29 -1.38 -11.30
C GLN A 169 -15.89 -0.91 -10.96
N LYS A 170 -14.89 -1.53 -11.58
CA LYS A 170 -13.47 -1.22 -11.38
C LYS A 170 -12.71 -1.31 -12.71
N ASN A 171 -11.84 -0.33 -12.95
CA ASN A 171 -10.91 -0.39 -14.06
C ASN A 171 -9.78 -1.39 -13.76
N VAL A 172 -9.40 -2.18 -14.73
CA VAL A 172 -8.29 -3.13 -14.69
C VAL A 172 -7.00 -2.41 -15.10
N GLU A 173 -5.87 -2.75 -14.47
CA GLU A 173 -4.58 -2.11 -14.75
C GLU A 173 -3.98 -2.59 -16.07
N ALA A 174 -4.02 -3.90 -16.32
CA ALA A 174 -3.51 -4.50 -17.56
C ALA A 174 -4.51 -4.38 -18.69
N VAL A 175 -4.00 -4.26 -19.91
CA VAL A 175 -4.83 -4.40 -21.13
C VAL A 175 -5.14 -5.88 -21.29
N VAL A 176 -6.42 -6.23 -21.18
CA VAL A 176 -6.90 -7.61 -21.30
C VAL A 176 -7.18 -7.90 -22.76
N THR A 177 -6.71 -9.04 -23.25
CA THR A 177 -6.99 -9.46 -24.63
C THR A 177 -8.43 -9.97 -24.77
N PRO A 178 -9.05 -9.90 -25.98
CA PRO A 178 -10.40 -10.42 -26.19
C PRO A 178 -10.56 -11.91 -25.83
N LYS A 179 -9.49 -12.68 -25.96
CA LYS A 179 -9.48 -14.10 -25.56
C LYS A 179 -9.55 -14.24 -24.05
N GLU A 180 -8.73 -13.51 -23.31
CA GLU A 180 -8.73 -13.51 -21.84
C GLU A 180 -10.07 -13.03 -21.27
N GLU A 181 -10.67 -12.00 -21.91
CA GLU A 181 -12.03 -11.55 -21.55
C GLU A 181 -13.06 -12.67 -21.72
N ALA A 182 -13.02 -13.38 -22.86
CA ALA A 182 -13.95 -14.48 -23.15
C ALA A 182 -13.76 -15.65 -22.17
N ASP A 183 -12.51 -16.06 -21.91
CA ASP A 183 -12.18 -17.16 -21.01
C ASP A 183 -12.63 -16.84 -19.57
N PHE A 184 -12.35 -15.61 -19.09
CA PHE A 184 -12.78 -15.14 -17.78
C PHE A 184 -14.30 -15.07 -17.64
N ASN A 185 -14.99 -14.49 -18.64
CA ASN A 185 -16.44 -14.36 -18.62
C ASN A 185 -17.14 -15.73 -18.66
N ALA A 186 -16.60 -16.69 -19.43
CA ALA A 186 -17.10 -18.05 -19.48
C ALA A 186 -16.96 -18.76 -18.12
N PHE A 187 -15.79 -18.61 -17.45
CA PHE A 187 -15.56 -19.12 -16.11
C PHE A 187 -16.58 -18.55 -15.11
N CYS A 188 -16.76 -17.22 -15.08
CA CYS A 188 -17.70 -16.59 -14.15
C CYS A 188 -19.15 -17.05 -14.39
N ALA A 189 -19.58 -17.17 -15.65
CA ALA A 189 -20.91 -17.64 -16.00
C ALA A 189 -21.14 -19.09 -15.51
N ALA A 190 -20.15 -19.97 -15.66
CA ALA A 190 -20.21 -21.35 -15.16
C ALA A 190 -20.33 -21.40 -13.62
N GLN A 191 -19.56 -20.58 -12.89
CA GLN A 191 -19.64 -20.55 -11.43
C GLN A 191 -21.00 -20.02 -10.92
N ILE A 192 -21.56 -19.00 -11.57
CA ILE A 192 -22.89 -18.46 -11.23
C ILE A 192 -23.97 -19.52 -11.49
N GLN A 193 -23.91 -20.25 -12.61
CA GLN A 193 -24.86 -21.32 -12.92
C GLN A 193 -24.77 -22.46 -11.90
N ALA A 194 -23.55 -22.89 -11.55
CA ALA A 194 -23.34 -23.94 -10.53
C ALA A 194 -23.88 -23.54 -9.16
N SER A 195 -23.68 -22.27 -8.76
CA SER A 195 -24.16 -21.76 -7.47
C SER A 195 -25.68 -21.60 -7.38
N ASN A 196 -26.38 -21.44 -8.51
CA ASN A 196 -27.84 -21.33 -8.55
C ASN A 196 -28.54 -22.70 -8.56
N GLN A 197 -27.79 -23.79 -8.77
CA GLN A 197 -28.30 -25.19 -8.76
C GLN A 197 -28.05 -25.91 -7.45
N ALA A 198 -27.23 -25.36 -6.55
CA ALA A 198 -26.89 -25.89 -5.24
C ALA A 198 -27.81 -25.34 -4.15
#